data_43a543c898dfa7fea74110870babef6f
#
_entry.id   43a543c898dfa7fea74110870babef6f
#
_cell.length_a   1.000
_cell.length_b   1.000
_cell.length_c   1.000
_cell.angle_alpha   90.00
_cell.angle_beta   90.00
_cell.angle_gamma   90.00
#
_symmetry.space_group_name_H-M   'P 1'
#
loop_
_entity.id
_entity.type
_entity.pdbx_description
1 polymer ?
#
loop_
_entity_poly.entity_id
_entity_poly.type
_entity_poly.pdbx_seq_one_letter_code
_entity_poly.pdbx_strand_id
1 'polypeptide(L)'
;KLLLQNYHCFVEHSKSAVYEASQLSEDDDFEELMEELMSQSDGRVRVPVVRSIQESAAHTRIIVQHIDRMLEYYKFRCEHSQRAEEMRRYRTIYDLYIAPEPKTQQQIADEEHVDLSTVFRDQKAGISKLSALIFGWLD
;
A
#
# COMPACT_ATOMS: atom_id res chain seq x y z
N LYS A 1 -6.16 -3.88 8.14
CA LYS A 1 -4.99 -3.58 8.97
C LYS A 1 -3.69 -4.07 8.34
N LEU A 2 -3.60 -5.36 7.96
CA LEU A 2 -2.39 -5.93 7.33
C LEU A 2 -1.93 -5.17 6.09
N LEU A 3 -2.84 -4.76 5.21
CA LEU A 3 -2.49 -3.98 4.02
C LEU A 3 -1.86 -2.63 4.39
N LEU A 4 -2.43 -1.94 5.39
CA LEU A 4 -1.91 -0.67 5.84
C LEU A 4 -0.55 -0.81 6.53
N GLN A 5 -0.38 -1.83 7.37
CA GLN A 5 0.89 -2.10 8.04
C GLN A 5 2.03 -2.38 7.05
N ASN A 6 1.72 -2.91 5.88
CA ASN A 6 2.67 -3.23 4.83
C ASN A 6 2.65 -2.24 3.66
N TYR A 7 1.94 -1.13 3.79
CA TYR A 7 1.76 -0.15 2.72
C TYR A 7 3.09 0.33 2.14
N HIS A 8 4.04 0.74 2.97
CA HIS A 8 5.35 1.20 2.51
C HIS A 8 6.14 0.10 1.80
N CYS A 9 6.08 -1.13 2.31
CA CYS A 9 6.69 -2.28 1.64
C CYS A 9 6.10 -2.51 0.25
N PHE A 10 4.78 -2.41 0.13
CA PHE A 10 4.10 -2.56 -1.17
C PHE A 10 4.47 -1.44 -2.14
N VAL A 11 4.56 -0.20 -1.68
CA VAL A 11 4.98 0.94 -2.51
C VAL A 11 6.40 0.74 -3.01
N GLU A 12 7.34 0.39 -2.15
CA GLU A 12 8.73 0.13 -2.52
C GLU A 12 8.86 -1.06 -3.46
N HIS A 13 8.18 -2.15 -3.18
CA HIS A 13 8.17 -3.33 -4.04
C HIS A 13 7.61 -3.02 -5.42
N SER A 14 6.50 -2.26 -5.49
CA SER A 14 5.91 -1.81 -6.75
C SER A 14 6.88 -0.97 -7.58
N LYS A 15 7.61 -0.03 -6.95
CA LYS A 15 8.63 0.81 -7.61
C LYS A 15 9.81 -0.01 -8.10
N SER A 16 10.37 -0.88 -7.25
CA SER A 16 11.49 -1.74 -7.60
C SER A 16 11.14 -2.70 -8.73
N ALA A 17 10.00 -3.34 -8.67
CA ALA A 17 9.56 -4.29 -9.67
C ALA A 17 9.25 -3.62 -11.01
N VAL A 18 8.68 -2.41 -11.01
CA VAL A 18 8.49 -1.61 -12.23
C VAL A 18 9.83 -1.19 -12.81
N TYR A 19 10.77 -0.78 -11.97
CA TYR A 19 12.13 -0.43 -12.40
C TYR A 19 12.84 -1.64 -13.01
N GLU A 20 12.85 -2.77 -12.35
CA GLU A 20 13.44 -4.02 -12.85
C GLU A 20 12.77 -4.47 -14.15
N ALA A 21 11.45 -4.42 -14.24
CA ALA A 21 10.72 -4.76 -15.45
C ALA A 21 11.02 -3.78 -16.61
N SER A 22 11.17 -2.48 -16.34
CA SER A 22 11.54 -1.50 -17.36
C SER A 22 12.97 -1.67 -17.83
N GLN A 23 13.90 -2.00 -16.94
CA GLN A 23 15.29 -2.31 -17.28
C GLN A 23 15.37 -3.57 -18.14
N LEU A 24 14.61 -4.60 -17.83
CA LEU A 24 14.54 -5.84 -18.60
C LEU A 24 13.87 -5.68 -19.96
N SER A 25 13.03 -4.66 -20.17
CA SER A 25 12.34 -4.42 -21.44
C SER A 25 13.07 -3.47 -22.38
N GLU A 26 14.01 -2.65 -21.88
CA GLU A 26 14.76 -1.66 -22.66
C GLU A 26 16.09 -2.20 -23.23
N ASP A 27 16.59 -3.29 -22.66
CA ASP A 27 17.85 -3.88 -23.10
C ASP A 27 17.63 -5.12 -23.98
N ASP A 28 18.35 -5.18 -25.11
CA ASP A 28 18.57 -6.40 -25.90
C ASP A 28 19.12 -7.57 -25.03
N ASP A 29 19.60 -7.21 -23.84
CA ASP A 29 20.04 -8.12 -22.79
C ASP A 29 18.90 -8.95 -22.16
N PHE A 30 17.64 -8.59 -22.38
CA PHE A 30 16.50 -9.39 -21.88
C PHE A 30 16.46 -10.79 -22.51
N GLU A 31 16.64 -10.88 -23.84
CA GLU A 31 16.70 -12.16 -24.54
C GLU A 31 17.94 -12.95 -24.13
N GLU A 32 19.09 -12.26 -23.98
CA GLU A 32 20.34 -12.85 -23.55
C GLU A 32 20.26 -13.33 -22.10
N LEU A 33 19.67 -12.54 -21.20
CA LEU A 33 19.41 -12.93 -19.82
C LEU A 33 18.46 -14.12 -19.76
N MET A 34 17.41 -14.14 -20.59
CA MET A 34 16.46 -15.26 -20.68
C MET A 34 17.14 -16.51 -21.21
N GLU A 35 18.00 -16.41 -22.22
CA GLU A 35 18.77 -17.53 -22.73
C GLU A 35 19.75 -18.06 -21.67
N GLU A 36 20.45 -17.17 -20.95
CA GLU A 36 21.35 -17.55 -19.86
C GLU A 36 20.60 -18.24 -18.72
N LEU A 37 19.45 -17.70 -18.34
CA LEU A 37 18.57 -18.31 -17.33
C LEU A 37 17.99 -19.64 -17.79
N MET A 38 17.71 -19.81 -19.08
CA MET A 38 17.23 -21.07 -19.65
C MET A 38 18.35 -22.11 -19.77
N SER A 39 19.60 -21.70 -19.98
CA SER A 39 20.74 -22.60 -20.09
C SER A 39 21.23 -23.15 -18.75
N GLN A 40 20.97 -22.44 -17.64
CA GLN A 40 21.40 -22.82 -16.28
C GLN A 40 20.44 -23.73 -15.53
N SER A 41 19.24 -23.92 -16.02
CA SER A 41 18.25 -24.82 -15.44
C SER A 41 17.63 -25.67 -16.53
N ASP A 42 17.11 -26.82 -16.16
CA ASP A 42 16.40 -27.78 -17.04
C ASP A 42 15.18 -27.17 -17.79
N GLY A 43 15.24 -25.94 -18.25
CA GLY A 43 14.30 -25.28 -19.18
C GLY A 43 12.86 -25.11 -18.68
N ARG A 44 12.52 -25.59 -17.50
CA ARG A 44 11.12 -25.71 -17.07
C ARG A 44 10.64 -24.67 -16.06
N VAL A 45 11.55 -23.92 -15.37
CA VAL A 45 11.17 -23.22 -14.14
C VAL A 45 11.30 -21.71 -14.21
N ARG A 46 12.06 -21.11 -15.17
CA ARG A 46 12.44 -19.69 -15.07
C ARG A 46 11.62 -18.71 -15.89
N VAL A 47 11.08 -19.07 -17.04
CA VAL A 47 10.18 -18.19 -17.79
C VAL A 47 8.88 -17.93 -17.00
N PRO A 48 8.25 -18.95 -16.39
CA PRO A 48 7.12 -18.74 -15.49
C PRO A 48 7.46 -17.88 -14.27
N VAL A 49 8.68 -17.99 -13.72
CA VAL A 49 9.11 -17.18 -12.55
C VAL A 49 9.25 -15.70 -12.91
N VAL A 50 9.90 -15.34 -14.03
CA VAL A 50 10.03 -13.96 -14.49
C VAL A 50 8.64 -13.37 -14.79
N ARG A 51 7.79 -14.10 -15.47
CA ARG A 51 6.41 -13.69 -15.73
C ARG A 51 5.62 -13.51 -14.43
N SER A 52 5.80 -14.41 -13.48
CA SER A 52 5.17 -14.33 -12.16
C SER A 52 5.62 -13.08 -11.38
N ILE A 53 6.90 -12.73 -11.44
CA ILE A 53 7.43 -11.50 -10.85
C ILE A 53 6.81 -10.26 -11.49
N GLN A 54 6.72 -10.22 -12.82
CA GLN A 54 6.10 -9.11 -13.55
C GLN A 54 4.61 -8.99 -13.23
N GLU A 55 3.87 -10.09 -13.20
CA GLU A 55 2.46 -10.13 -12.82
C GLU A 55 2.26 -9.72 -11.37
N SER A 56 3.11 -10.19 -10.46
CA SER A 56 3.09 -9.82 -9.05
C SER A 56 3.33 -8.32 -8.85
N ALA A 57 4.27 -7.73 -9.60
CA ALA A 57 4.55 -6.30 -9.60
C ALA A 57 3.33 -5.49 -10.09
N ALA A 58 2.71 -5.93 -11.20
CA ALA A 58 1.52 -5.30 -11.75
C ALA A 58 0.35 -5.37 -10.75
N HIS A 59 0.13 -6.51 -10.12
CA HIS A 59 -0.89 -6.69 -9.09
C HIS A 59 -0.64 -5.80 -7.88
N THR A 60 0.60 -5.73 -7.39
CA THR A 60 0.98 -4.87 -6.26
C THR A 60 0.73 -3.41 -6.59
N ARG A 61 1.07 -2.97 -7.79
CA ARG A 61 0.81 -1.60 -8.25
C ARG A 61 -0.68 -1.28 -8.27
N ILE A 62 -1.51 -2.20 -8.76
CA ILE A 62 -2.97 -2.04 -8.78
C ILE A 62 -3.51 -1.91 -7.35
N ILE A 63 -3.03 -2.75 -6.43
CA ILE A 63 -3.43 -2.69 -5.02
C ILE A 63 -3.05 -1.34 -4.39
N VAL A 64 -1.81 -0.88 -4.60
CA VAL A 64 -1.34 0.42 -4.09
C VAL A 64 -2.19 1.56 -4.65
N GLN A 65 -2.43 1.58 -5.96
CA GLN A 65 -3.28 2.60 -6.59
C GLN A 65 -4.70 2.59 -6.04
N HIS A 66 -5.25 1.42 -5.79
CA HIS A 66 -6.59 1.29 -5.20
C HIS A 66 -6.62 1.82 -3.76
N ILE A 67 -5.62 1.48 -2.95
CA ILE A 67 -5.48 2.00 -1.58
C ILE A 67 -5.38 3.54 -1.62
N ASP A 68 -4.53 4.08 -2.47
CA ASP A 68 -4.34 5.53 -2.60
C ASP A 68 -5.64 6.27 -2.97
N ARG A 69 -6.40 5.72 -3.92
CA ARG A 69 -7.70 6.27 -4.32
C ARG A 69 -8.71 6.22 -3.18
N MET A 70 -8.73 5.13 -2.44
CA MET A 70 -9.67 4.99 -1.31
C MET A 70 -9.28 5.89 -0.14
N LEU A 71 -7.99 6.12 0.08
CA LEU A 71 -7.49 7.10 1.06
C LEU A 71 -7.91 8.54 0.68
N GLU A 72 -7.75 8.92 -0.58
CA GLU A 72 -8.19 10.23 -1.07
C GLU A 72 -9.70 10.41 -0.93
N TYR A 73 -10.47 9.39 -1.26
CA TYR A 73 -11.92 9.42 -1.12
C TYR A 73 -12.34 9.49 0.36
N TYR A 74 -11.68 8.75 1.24
CA TYR A 74 -11.91 8.80 2.67
C TYR A 74 -11.61 10.19 3.23
N LYS A 75 -10.48 10.77 2.85
CA LYS A 75 -10.12 12.14 3.21
C LYS A 75 -11.19 13.14 2.77
N PHE A 76 -11.62 13.06 1.53
CA PHE A 76 -12.67 13.89 0.98
C PHE A 76 -13.96 13.79 1.80
N ARG A 77 -14.39 12.59 2.12
CA ARG A 77 -15.59 12.38 2.95
C ARG A 77 -15.44 12.97 4.34
N CYS A 78 -14.28 12.80 4.96
CA CYS A 78 -14.01 13.37 6.29
C CYS A 78 -14.01 14.89 6.28
N GLU A 79 -13.42 15.50 5.27
CA GLU A 79 -13.40 16.97 5.10
C GLU A 79 -14.80 17.55 4.93
N HIS A 80 -15.70 16.84 4.26
CA HIS A 80 -17.07 17.28 3.97
C HIS A 80 -18.09 16.85 5.02
N SER A 81 -17.70 16.06 6.01
CA SER A 81 -18.61 15.55 7.04
C SER A 81 -19.01 16.60 8.09
N GLN A 82 -18.30 17.72 8.19
CA GLN A 82 -18.46 18.75 9.21
C GLN A 82 -18.26 18.26 10.66
N ARG A 83 -17.73 17.05 10.84
CA ARG A 83 -17.41 16.48 12.14
C ARG A 83 -15.91 16.45 12.32
N ALA A 84 -15.40 17.17 13.33
CA ALA A 84 -13.98 17.21 13.65
C ALA A 84 -13.41 15.82 13.96
N GLU A 85 -14.20 14.95 14.56
CA GLU A 85 -13.80 13.57 14.88
C GLU A 85 -13.53 12.72 13.64
N GLU A 86 -14.23 12.94 12.54
CA GLU A 86 -14.00 12.22 11.29
C GLU A 86 -12.64 12.57 10.68
N MET A 87 -12.27 13.86 10.66
CA MET A 87 -10.93 14.29 10.23
C MET A 87 -9.84 13.78 11.16
N ARG A 88 -10.09 13.76 12.46
CA ARG A 88 -9.14 13.20 13.43
C ARG A 88 -8.91 11.71 13.18
N ARG A 89 -9.95 10.95 12.90
CA ARG A 89 -9.86 9.51 12.54
C ARG A 89 -9.03 9.30 11.27
N TYR A 90 -9.28 10.11 10.24
CA TYR A 90 -8.48 10.05 9.02
C TYR A 90 -7.01 10.36 9.30
N ARG A 91 -6.70 11.46 10.02
CA ARG A 91 -5.32 11.80 10.38
C ARG A 91 -4.63 10.71 11.19
N THR A 92 -5.35 10.07 12.08
CA THR A 92 -4.83 8.94 12.86
C THR A 92 -4.38 7.80 11.96
N ILE A 93 -5.20 7.41 11.00
CA ILE A 93 -4.85 6.36 10.03
C ILE A 93 -3.66 6.80 9.16
N TYR A 94 -3.67 8.00 8.66
CA TYR A 94 -2.58 8.54 7.84
C TYR A 94 -1.26 8.56 8.63
N ASP A 95 -1.26 9.11 9.82
CA ASP A 95 -0.06 9.25 10.64
C ASP A 95 0.50 7.92 11.12
N LEU A 96 -0.36 6.93 11.39
CA LEU A 96 0.08 5.59 11.80
C LEU A 96 0.68 4.77 10.67
N TYR A 97 0.13 4.86 9.46
CA TYR A 97 0.42 3.87 8.41
C TYR A 97 0.94 4.46 7.10
N ILE A 98 0.54 5.67 6.73
CA ILE A 98 0.77 6.20 5.38
C ILE A 98 1.87 7.25 5.35
N ALA A 99 1.98 8.09 6.37
CA ALA A 99 2.99 9.15 6.44
C ALA A 99 4.40 8.59 6.19
N PRO A 100 5.29 9.36 5.54
CA PRO A 100 6.68 8.93 5.30
C PRO A 100 7.42 8.54 6.59
N GLU A 101 7.13 9.22 7.68
CA GLU A 101 7.60 8.88 9.02
C GLU A 101 6.40 8.56 9.90
N PRO A 102 6.01 7.27 10.00
CA PRO A 102 4.87 6.88 10.83
C PRO A 102 5.04 7.26 12.28
N LYS A 103 3.96 7.78 12.86
CA LYS A 103 3.93 8.18 14.28
C LYS A 103 3.44 7.03 15.15
N THR A 104 3.78 7.11 16.44
CA THR A 104 3.21 6.21 17.46
C THR A 104 1.84 6.73 17.91
N GLN A 105 1.05 5.86 18.51
CA GLN A 105 -0.24 6.24 19.09
C GLN A 105 -0.09 7.34 20.14
N GLN A 106 0.98 7.29 20.94
CA GLN A 106 1.23 8.30 21.96
C GLN A 106 1.56 9.66 21.35
N GLN A 107 2.34 9.70 20.28
CA GLN A 107 2.63 10.94 19.57
C GLN A 107 1.35 11.57 18.99
N ILE A 108 0.47 10.77 18.46
CA ILE A 108 -0.83 11.22 17.92
C ILE A 108 -1.72 11.76 19.06
N ALA A 109 -1.78 11.06 20.20
CA ALA A 109 -2.52 11.50 21.36
C ALA A 109 -2.05 12.89 21.83
N ASP A 110 -0.74 13.08 21.90
CA ASP A 110 -0.15 14.35 22.31
C ASP A 110 -0.44 15.47 21.30
N GLU A 111 -0.30 15.21 20.01
CA GLU A 111 -0.55 16.21 18.97
C GLU A 111 -2.03 16.59 18.84
N GLU A 112 -2.93 15.63 18.94
CA GLU A 112 -4.38 15.86 18.84
C GLU A 112 -5.01 16.30 20.16
N HIS A 113 -4.24 16.33 21.24
CA HIS A 113 -4.72 16.68 22.59
C HIS A 113 -5.88 15.79 23.06
N VAL A 114 -5.75 14.49 22.83
CA VAL A 114 -6.74 13.49 23.25
C VAL A 114 -6.08 12.39 24.07
N ASP A 115 -6.90 11.60 24.75
CA ASP A 115 -6.41 10.43 25.47
C ASP A 115 -5.96 9.33 24.52
N LEU A 116 -5.02 8.52 24.95
CA LEU A 116 -4.53 7.36 24.19
C LEU A 116 -5.67 6.40 23.83
N SER A 117 -6.64 6.22 24.73
CA SER A 117 -7.85 5.42 24.45
C SER A 117 -8.69 5.95 23.29
N THR A 118 -8.70 7.27 23.10
CA THR A 118 -9.38 7.91 21.96
C THR A 118 -8.64 7.58 20.66
N VAL A 119 -7.32 7.61 20.66
CA VAL A 119 -6.50 7.23 19.50
C VAL A 119 -6.77 5.78 19.09
N PHE A 120 -6.85 4.85 20.03
CA PHE A 120 -7.18 3.46 19.73
C PHE A 120 -8.60 3.31 19.14
N ARG A 121 -9.56 4.06 19.66
CA ARG A 121 -10.93 4.08 19.09
C ARG A 121 -10.94 4.67 17.68
N ASP A 122 -10.24 5.76 17.46
CA ASP A 122 -10.12 6.41 16.15
C ASP A 122 -9.44 5.47 15.15
N GLN A 123 -8.37 4.80 15.56
CA GLN A 123 -7.69 3.79 14.76
C GLN A 123 -8.64 2.68 14.32
N LYS A 124 -9.37 2.11 15.26
CA LYS A 124 -10.34 1.02 15.00
C LYS A 124 -11.45 1.49 14.06
N ALA A 125 -12.03 2.65 14.33
CA ALA A 125 -13.09 3.22 13.51
C ALA A 125 -12.59 3.57 12.09
N GLY A 126 -11.40 4.17 11.98
CA GLY A 126 -10.78 4.51 10.70
C GLY A 126 -10.45 3.28 9.86
N ILE A 127 -9.88 2.25 10.47
CA ILE A 127 -9.60 0.97 9.79
C ILE A 127 -10.89 0.33 9.29
N SER A 128 -11.94 0.33 10.10
CA SER A 128 -13.24 -0.22 9.71
C SER A 128 -13.83 0.51 8.50
N LYS A 129 -13.80 1.84 8.51
CA LYS A 129 -14.30 2.68 7.42
C LYS A 129 -13.49 2.46 6.13
N LEU A 130 -12.18 2.51 6.23
CA LEU A 130 -11.29 2.32 5.10
C LEU A 130 -11.37 0.90 4.53
N SER A 131 -11.50 -0.11 5.39
CA SER A 131 -11.71 -1.49 4.96
C SER A 131 -12.99 -1.64 4.14
N ALA A 132 -14.07 -1.00 4.56
CA ALA A 132 -15.32 -0.98 3.81
C ALA A 132 -15.13 -0.35 2.42
N LEU A 133 -14.37 0.73 2.32
CA LEU A 133 -14.08 1.39 1.04
C LEU A 133 -13.19 0.52 0.14
N ILE A 134 -12.13 -0.08 0.68
CA ILE A 134 -11.18 -0.88 -0.08
C ILE A 134 -11.82 -2.17 -0.60
N PHE A 135 -12.58 -2.86 0.23
CA PHE A 135 -13.14 -4.17 -0.08
C PHE A 135 -14.61 -4.13 -0.53
N GLY A 136 -15.22 -2.95 -0.54
CA GLY A 136 -16.62 -2.80 -0.93
C GLY A 136 -17.64 -3.38 0.07
N TRP A 137 -17.24 -3.56 1.31
CA TRP A 137 -18.14 -4.00 2.37
C TRP A 137 -18.87 -2.79 2.95
N LEU A 138 -20.12 -2.67 2.60
CA LEU A 138 -21.01 -1.66 3.15
C LEU A 138 -21.89 -2.33 4.19
N ASP A 139 -21.50 -2.20 5.43
CA ASP A 139 -22.42 -2.43 6.54
C ASP A 139 -23.15 -1.13 6.91
#